data_555d2e470e7d93727f59507ddb92faf9
#
_entry.id   555d2e470e7d93727f59507ddb92faf9
#
_cell.length_a   1.000
_cell.length_b   1.000
_cell.length_c   1.000
_cell.angle_alpha   90.00
_cell.angle_beta   90.00
_cell.angle_gamma   90.00
#
_symmetry.space_group_name_H-M   'P 1'
#
loop_
_entity.id
_entity.type
_entity.pdbx_description
1 polymer ?
#
loop_
_entity_poly.entity_id
_entity_poly.type
_entity_poly.pdbx_seq_one_letter_code
_entity_poly.pdbx_strand_id
1 'polypeptide(L)' 'MRFIQTYKSPNVIGIGDNVRYKNKTYQVLINYIKGETDAKGYTPESNRTILIDDNDNRIVCDDYKQLIIEDSN' A
#
# COMPACT_ATOMS: atom_id res chain seq x y z
N MET A 1 -16.33 -13.78 -7.76
CA MET A 1 -15.63 -14.23 -6.54
C MET A 1 -14.54 -13.26 -6.18
N ARG A 2 -14.38 -12.99 -4.90
CA ARG A 2 -13.33 -12.11 -4.42
C ARG A 2 -12.22 -12.94 -3.80
N PHE A 3 -11.00 -12.60 -4.16
CA PHE A 3 -9.82 -13.17 -3.51
C PHE A 3 -9.21 -12.14 -2.57
N ILE A 4 -8.80 -12.60 -1.40
CA ILE A 4 -8.09 -11.78 -0.44
C ILE A 4 -6.77 -12.46 -0.17
N GLN A 5 -5.69 -11.74 -0.46
CA GLN A 5 -4.35 -12.23 -0.17
C GLN A 5 -3.88 -11.64 1.15
N THR A 6 -3.05 -12.39 1.85
CA THR A 6 -2.59 -11.96 3.16
C THR A 6 -1.66 -10.74 3.09
N TYR A 7 -0.90 -10.62 2.01
CA TYR A 7 -0.07 -9.44 1.78
C TYR A 7 0.51 -9.48 0.37
N LYS A 8 1.05 -8.33 -0.07
CA LYS A 8 1.88 -8.23 -1.27
C LYS A 8 3.26 -7.78 -0.87
N SER A 9 4.27 -8.12 -1.70
CA SER A 9 5.57 -7.51 -1.51
C SER A 9 5.52 -6.04 -1.90
N PRO A 10 6.37 -5.19 -1.32
CA PRO A 10 6.28 -3.74 -1.54
C PRO A 10 6.38 -3.32 -3.01
N ASN A 11 7.15 -4.07 -3.81
CA ASN A 11 7.35 -3.72 -5.21
C ASN A 11 6.22 -4.21 -6.13
N VAL A 12 5.19 -4.84 -5.59
CA VAL A 12 4.00 -5.27 -6.34
C VAL A 12 2.81 -4.36 -6.05
N ILE A 13 2.81 -3.68 -4.90
CA ILE A 13 1.74 -2.77 -4.51
C ILE A 13 1.88 -1.49 -5.33
N GLY A 14 0.82 -1.12 -6.04
CA GLY A 14 0.84 0.05 -6.90
C GLY A 14 -0.17 1.11 -6.47
N ILE A 15 0.02 2.33 -6.98
CA ILE A 15 -0.92 3.43 -6.76
C ILE A 15 -2.29 3.03 -7.27
N GLY A 16 -3.31 3.26 -6.43
CA GLY A 16 -4.69 2.92 -6.78
C GLY A 16 -5.15 1.54 -6.35
N ASP A 17 -4.25 0.69 -5.89
CA ASP A 17 -4.63 -0.64 -5.41
C ASP A 17 -5.51 -0.52 -4.17
N ASN A 18 -6.49 -1.41 -4.06
CA ASN A 18 -7.34 -1.51 -2.88
C ASN A 18 -6.77 -2.53 -1.93
N VAL A 19 -6.58 -2.13 -0.68
CA VAL A 19 -6.01 -2.99 0.34
C VAL A 19 -6.83 -2.89 1.62
N ARG A 20 -6.80 -3.94 2.42
CA ARG A 20 -7.40 -3.92 3.75
C ARG A 20 -6.29 -3.86 4.79
N TYR A 21 -6.45 -2.95 5.73
CA TYR A 21 -5.50 -2.76 6.81
C TYR A 21 -6.27 -2.48 8.09
N LYS A 22 -6.02 -3.31 9.13
CA LYS A 22 -6.70 -3.18 10.43
C LYS A 22 -8.22 -3.13 10.28
N ASN A 23 -8.75 -4.06 9.48
CA ASN A 23 -10.19 -4.24 9.25
C ASN A 23 -10.87 -3.07 8.52
N LYS A 24 -10.11 -2.25 7.82
CA LYS A 24 -10.65 -1.14 7.07
C LYS A 24 -10.05 -1.15 5.66
N THR A 25 -10.85 -0.76 4.67
CA THR A 25 -10.39 -0.72 3.28
C THR A 25 -9.81 0.64 2.95
N TYR A 26 -8.65 0.62 2.30
CA TYR A 26 -7.95 1.82 1.87
C TYR A 26 -7.54 1.68 0.42
N GLN A 27 -7.20 2.82 -0.18
CA GLN A 27 -6.58 2.85 -1.49
C GLN A 27 -5.13 3.31 -1.34
N VAL A 28 -4.24 2.72 -2.12
CA VAL A 28 -2.81 3.08 -2.05
C VAL A 28 -2.60 4.40 -2.79
N LEU A 29 -2.07 5.41 -2.08
CA LEU A 29 -1.68 6.68 -2.69
C LEU A 29 -0.26 6.62 -3.23
N ILE A 30 0.65 6.07 -2.45
CA ILE A 30 2.04 5.97 -2.85
C ILE A 30 2.69 4.83 -2.09
N ASN A 31 3.68 4.20 -2.71
CA ASN A 31 4.41 3.11 -2.08
C ASN A 31 5.90 3.38 -2.21
N TYR A 32 6.53 3.70 -1.10
CA TYR A 32 7.98 3.89 -1.05
C TYR A 32 8.65 2.55 -0.80
N ILE A 33 9.61 2.22 -1.65
CA ILE A 33 10.35 0.96 -1.57
C ILE A 33 11.79 1.28 -1.18
N LYS A 34 12.26 0.60 -0.15
CA LYS A 34 13.62 0.79 0.35
C LYS A 34 14.64 0.65 -0.77
N GLY A 35 15.50 1.65 -0.92
CA GLY A 35 16.59 1.61 -1.87
C GLY A 35 16.23 1.94 -3.30
N GLU A 36 14.95 2.16 -3.62
CA GLU A 36 14.54 2.53 -4.98
C GLU A 36 14.33 4.04 -5.08
N THR A 37 15.12 4.66 -5.95
CA THR A 37 15.04 6.11 -6.17
C THR A 37 13.82 6.43 -7.03
N ASP A 38 12.98 7.35 -6.57
CA ASP A 38 11.81 7.78 -7.34
C ASP A 38 12.18 8.81 -8.40
N ALA A 39 11.18 9.28 -9.15
CA ALA A 39 11.40 10.22 -10.24
C ALA A 39 11.93 11.57 -9.76
N LYS A 40 11.77 11.89 -8.49
CA LYS A 40 12.23 13.15 -7.90
C LYS A 40 13.62 13.03 -7.28
N GLY A 41 14.22 11.85 -7.32
CA GLY A 41 15.54 11.61 -6.76
C GLY A 41 15.56 11.20 -5.30
N TYR A 42 14.39 10.92 -4.71
CA TYR A 42 14.31 10.49 -3.33
C TYR A 42 14.49 8.97 -3.23
N THR A 43 15.37 8.53 -2.33
CA THR A 43 15.62 7.12 -2.06
C THR A 43 15.17 6.81 -0.63
N PRO A 44 14.08 6.06 -0.46
CA PRO A 44 13.60 5.73 0.88
C PRO A 44 14.57 4.85 1.64
N GLU A 45 14.64 5.04 2.95
CA GLU A 45 15.46 4.21 3.84
C GLU A 45 14.71 2.98 4.32
N SER A 46 13.39 2.97 4.16
CA SER A 46 12.55 1.84 4.58
C SER A 46 11.33 1.77 3.70
N ASN A 47 10.68 0.61 3.69
CA ASN A 47 9.41 0.46 2.99
C ASN A 47 8.32 1.23 3.72
N ARG A 48 7.52 1.99 2.96
CA ARG A 48 6.44 2.78 3.53
C ARG A 48 5.32 2.91 2.51
N THR A 49 4.12 2.57 2.90
CA THR A 49 2.95 2.65 2.04
C THR A 49 1.98 3.68 2.62
N ILE A 50 1.62 4.68 1.83
CA ILE A 50 0.66 5.71 2.25
C ILE A 50 -0.70 5.34 1.69
N LEU A 51 -1.67 5.24 2.59
CA LEU A 51 -3.03 4.81 2.27
C LEU A 51 -4.00 5.96 2.51
N ILE A 52 -5.11 5.93 1.77
CA ILE A 52 -6.19 6.90 1.96
C ILE A 52 -7.51 6.15 2.05
N ASP A 53 -8.39 6.58 2.96
CA ASP A 53 -9.71 6.01 3.12
C ASP A 53 -10.77 6.84 2.37
N ASP A 54 -12.04 6.45 2.50
CA ASP A 54 -13.14 7.12 1.82
C ASP A 54 -13.39 8.54 2.33
N ASN A 55 -12.86 8.86 3.50
CA ASN A 55 -13.02 10.18 4.12
C ASN A 55 -11.80 11.07 3.90
N ASP A 56 -10.92 10.68 2.97
CA ASP A 56 -9.68 11.41 2.67
C ASP A 56 -8.68 11.44 3.83
N ASN A 57 -8.80 10.51 4.77
CA ASN A 57 -7.82 10.37 5.83
C ASN A 57 -6.64 9.56 5.34
N ARG A 58 -5.45 10.09 5.52
CA ARG A 58 -4.21 9.43 5.12
C ARG A 58 -3.56 8.77 6.31
N ILE A 59 -3.07 7.55 6.10
CA ILE A 59 -2.30 6.84 7.12
C ILE A 59 -1.05 6.25 6.47
N VAL A 60 -0.06 5.95 7.29
CA VAL A 60 1.18 5.34 6.84
C VAL A 60 1.26 3.92 7.38
N CYS A 61 1.49 2.96 6.49
CA CYS A 61 1.74 1.57 6.86
C CYS A 61 3.22 1.27 6.65
N ASP A 62 3.93 0.98 7.74
CA ASP A 62 5.36 0.69 7.69
C ASP A 62 5.63 -0.78 7.38
N ASP A 63 4.64 -1.65 7.60
CA ASP A 63 4.79 -3.08 7.41
C ASP A 63 3.79 -3.56 6.37
N TYR A 64 4.25 -3.72 5.14
CA TYR A 64 3.40 -4.17 4.05
C TYR A 64 2.77 -5.55 4.33
N LYS A 65 3.34 -6.33 5.23
CA LYS A 65 2.80 -7.65 5.58
C LYS A 65 1.45 -7.56 6.26
N GLN A 66 1.09 -6.39 6.78
CA GLN A 66 -0.23 -6.18 7.37
C GLN A 66 -1.29 -5.84 6.35
N LEU A 67 -0.91 -5.62 5.09
CA LEU A 67 -1.86 -5.28 4.04
C LEU A 67 -2.43 -6.54 3.41
N ILE A 68 -3.73 -6.52 3.17
CA ILE A 68 -4.46 -7.60 2.50
C ILE A 68 -4.99 -7.05 1.20
N ILE A 69 -4.67 -7.71 0.10
CA ILE A 69 -5.08 -7.28 -1.23
C ILE A 69 -6.53 -7.64 -1.45
N GLU A 70 -7.33 -6.68 -1.91
CA GLU A 70 -8.71 -6.93 -2.28
C GLU A 70 -8.87 -6.88 -3.79
N ASP A 71 -9.22 -8.02 -4.38
CA ASP A 71 -9.56 -8.12 -5.78
C ASP A 71 -11.07 -8.09 -5.93
N SER A 72 -11.55 -7.18 -6.78
CA SER A 72 -12.96 -7.06 -7.08
C SER A 72 -13.27 -7.76 -8.39
N ASN A 73 -13.77 -8.91 -8.33
CA ASN A 73 -14.20 -9.62 -9.54
C ASN A 73 -15.65 -9.99 -9.49
#